data_182d70b70b56190137c397b7f013e8b0
#
_entry.id   182d70b70b56190137c397b7f013e8b0
#
_cell.length_a   1.000
_cell.length_b   1.000
_cell.length_c   1.000
_cell.angle_alpha   90.00
_cell.angle_beta   90.00
_cell.angle_gamma   90.00
#
_symmetry.space_group_name_H-M   'P 1'
#
loop_
_entity.id
_entity.type
_entity.pdbx_description
1 polymer ?
#
loop_
_entity_poly.entity_id
_entity_poly.type
_entity_poly.pdbx_seq_one_letter_code
_entity_poly.pdbx_strand_id
1 'polypeptide(L)'
;MSVRERRAVVATGLIAGLALTATVASCGASQHDSKQVVLQIGAIPDQNPEKLNRLYGTLSEELSEKLDVPVRYAPVSNYAAAVSAFRTGSLDLVWFGGLTGVQARLQTPGARVLAQRDIDAEFTSVFIANGASGLRPFTSADQLVELKGRRLAFGSASSTSGRLMPQFFMGENGVKPEDLAGGGPGFSGSHDATIAVVQSGAYEVGALNEQVWRSNVADERVDPGKVSVIWRTPPYVDYHWVVRPGLDERFGDGFTNKLQSALLDLSADTENGATILELFGAERFIPAKDEDYTM
;
A
#
# COMPACT_ATOMS: atom_id res chain seq x y z
N MET A 1 12.06 -53.22 52.98
CA MET A 1 13.21 -54.13 53.31
C MET A 1 14.44 -53.38 52.79
N SER A 2 15.17 -52.94 53.80
CA SER A 2 16.56 -53.12 54.20
C SER A 2 17.57 -52.36 53.32
N VAL A 3 18.04 -51.20 53.76
CA VAL A 3 19.16 -50.90 54.70
C VAL A 3 20.51 -51.44 54.19
N ARG A 4 21.45 -50.54 53.92
CA ARG A 4 22.73 -50.45 54.65
C ARG A 4 23.62 -49.30 54.14
N GLU A 5 23.89 -48.44 55.09
CA GLU A 5 25.01 -47.50 55.22
C GLU A 5 26.38 -48.21 55.06
N ARG A 6 27.41 -47.46 54.73
CA ARG A 6 28.69 -47.45 55.42
C ARG A 6 29.49 -46.15 55.17
N ARG A 7 29.97 -45.68 56.27
CA ARG A 7 30.74 -44.51 56.59
C ARG A 7 32.20 -44.49 56.13
N ALA A 8 32.67 -43.28 55.95
CA ALA A 8 33.89 -42.61 56.46
C ALA A 8 35.27 -43.13 55.98
N VAL A 9 36.14 -42.19 55.63
CA VAL A 9 37.30 -41.79 56.41
C VAL A 9 37.92 -40.51 55.88
N VAL A 10 38.29 -39.61 56.80
CA VAL A 10 38.96 -38.33 56.65
C VAL A 10 40.42 -38.51 56.29
N ALA A 11 41.00 -37.66 55.49
CA ALA A 11 42.44 -37.35 55.49
C ALA A 11 42.66 -35.88 55.19
N THR A 12 43.16 -35.20 56.19
CA THR A 12 43.61 -33.82 56.23
C THR A 12 44.97 -33.67 55.53
N GLY A 13 45.07 -32.74 54.59
CA GLY A 13 46.34 -32.37 53.98
C GLY A 13 46.38 -30.85 53.73
N LEU A 14 47.04 -30.15 54.58
CA LEU A 14 47.38 -28.72 54.50
C LEU A 14 48.51 -28.56 53.48
N ILE A 15 48.32 -27.81 52.40
CA ILE A 15 49.43 -27.20 51.66
C ILE A 15 49.07 -25.75 51.37
N ALA A 16 49.88 -24.87 51.93
CA ALA A 16 49.89 -23.44 51.68
C ALA A 16 50.46 -23.18 50.27
N GLY A 17 49.71 -22.46 49.46
CA GLY A 17 50.16 -22.05 48.09
C GLY A 17 49.65 -20.68 47.73
N LEU A 18 50.58 -19.77 47.59
CA LEU A 18 50.58 -18.36 47.21
C LEU A 18 49.38 -17.94 46.32
N ALA A 19 48.62 -16.96 46.78
CA ALA A 19 47.63 -16.25 46.02
C ALA A 19 48.29 -15.27 45.05
N LEU A 20 48.20 -15.56 43.77
CA LEU A 20 48.51 -14.60 42.69
C LEU A 20 47.18 -14.03 42.20
N THR A 21 46.77 -12.88 42.67
CA THR A 21 45.58 -12.16 42.22
C THR A 21 45.84 -11.54 40.83
N ALA A 22 45.47 -12.23 39.76
CA ALA A 22 45.37 -11.66 38.44
C ALA A 22 44.03 -10.89 38.37
N THR A 23 44.08 -9.56 38.49
CA THR A 23 42.97 -8.67 38.16
C THR A 23 42.74 -8.68 36.67
N VAL A 24 41.82 -9.48 36.20
CA VAL A 24 41.28 -9.40 34.86
C VAL A 24 40.39 -8.16 34.81
N ALA A 25 40.94 -7.05 34.26
CA ALA A 25 40.14 -5.90 33.86
C ALA A 25 39.25 -6.35 32.70
N SER A 26 38.04 -6.81 33.02
CA SER A 26 36.97 -7.00 32.01
C SER A 26 36.51 -5.62 31.55
N CYS A 27 37.08 -5.15 30.44
CA CYS A 27 36.45 -4.10 29.65
C CYS A 27 35.14 -4.65 29.13
N GLY A 28 34.08 -4.49 29.90
CA GLY A 28 32.71 -4.64 29.42
C GLY A 28 32.45 -3.55 28.40
N ALA A 29 32.72 -3.84 27.14
CA ALA A 29 32.14 -3.09 26.06
C ALA A 29 30.64 -3.29 26.18
N SER A 30 29.94 -2.32 26.74
CA SER A 30 28.48 -2.20 26.61
C SER A 30 28.21 -2.12 25.14
N GLN A 31 27.87 -3.26 24.52
CA GLN A 31 27.16 -3.22 23.26
C GLN A 31 25.86 -2.48 23.52
N HIS A 32 25.87 -1.17 23.28
CA HIS A 32 24.65 -0.46 23.00
C HIS A 32 24.12 -1.12 21.74
N ASP A 33 23.16 -1.99 21.93
CA ASP A 33 22.27 -2.48 20.90
C ASP A 33 21.45 -1.25 20.46
N SER A 34 22.07 -0.37 19.69
CA SER A 34 21.37 0.73 19.04
C SER A 34 20.38 0.06 18.10
N LYS A 35 19.13 -0.08 18.55
CA LYS A 35 18.04 -0.53 17.67
C LYS A 35 18.14 0.32 16.41
N GLN A 36 18.61 -0.31 15.34
CA GLN A 36 18.74 0.36 14.06
C GLN A 36 17.38 0.94 13.68
N VAL A 37 17.32 2.25 13.49
CA VAL A 37 16.08 2.94 13.12
C VAL A 37 15.67 2.48 11.73
N VAL A 38 14.45 1.99 11.59
CA VAL A 38 13.92 1.42 10.34
C VAL A 38 12.87 2.37 9.79
N LEU A 39 12.93 2.67 8.50
CA LEU A 39 11.87 3.36 7.79
C LEU A 39 10.78 2.35 7.43
N GLN A 40 9.58 2.53 7.97
CA GLN A 40 8.43 1.66 7.68
C GLN A 40 7.62 2.23 6.52
N ILE A 41 7.57 1.50 5.41
CA ILE A 41 6.72 1.88 4.29
C ILE A 41 5.47 1.02 4.21
N GLY A 42 4.39 1.59 3.71
CA GLY A 42 3.11 0.91 3.55
C GLY A 42 2.40 1.31 2.27
N ALA A 43 1.29 0.64 2.01
CA ALA A 43 0.39 0.95 0.91
C ALA A 43 -1.04 0.54 1.25
N ILE A 44 -2.03 1.16 0.60
CA ILE A 44 -3.38 0.62 0.59
C ILE A 44 -3.39 -0.72 -0.16
N PRO A 45 -4.10 -1.75 0.33
CA PRO A 45 -4.14 -3.07 -0.29
C PRO A 45 -5.17 -3.09 -1.44
N ASP A 46 -4.86 -2.38 -2.51
CA ASP A 46 -5.75 -2.11 -3.65
C ASP A 46 -5.72 -3.18 -4.74
N GLN A 47 -4.70 -4.05 -4.71
CA GLN A 47 -4.45 -5.12 -5.67
C GLN A 47 -4.14 -6.45 -4.99
N ASN A 48 -3.77 -7.45 -5.81
CA ASN A 48 -3.36 -8.78 -5.35
C ASN A 48 -2.19 -8.68 -4.34
N PRO A 49 -2.28 -9.33 -3.16
CA PRO A 49 -1.25 -9.25 -2.13
C PRO A 49 0.14 -9.71 -2.56
N GLU A 50 0.25 -10.72 -3.43
CA GLU A 50 1.54 -11.21 -3.93
C GLU A 50 2.21 -10.16 -4.80
N LYS A 51 1.43 -9.49 -5.68
CA LYS A 51 1.93 -8.38 -6.50
C LYS A 51 2.41 -7.24 -5.62
N LEU A 52 1.64 -6.85 -4.60
CA LEU A 52 2.02 -5.79 -3.66
C LEU A 52 3.28 -6.14 -2.86
N ASN A 53 3.39 -7.37 -2.37
CA ASN A 53 4.59 -7.83 -1.64
C ASN A 53 5.84 -7.79 -2.53
N ARG A 54 5.75 -8.20 -3.79
CA ARG A 54 6.86 -8.12 -4.75
C ARG A 54 7.23 -6.66 -5.01
N LEU A 55 6.26 -5.81 -5.34
CA LEU A 55 6.48 -4.39 -5.63
C LEU A 55 7.16 -3.66 -4.46
N TYR A 56 6.54 -3.71 -3.29
CA TYR A 56 7.05 -2.98 -2.13
C TYR A 56 8.27 -3.64 -1.48
N GLY A 57 8.48 -4.94 -1.70
CA GLY A 57 9.73 -5.63 -1.36
C GLY A 57 10.90 -5.07 -2.16
N THR A 58 10.80 -5.09 -3.50
CA THR A 58 11.83 -4.52 -4.39
C THR A 58 12.05 -3.03 -4.13
N LEU A 59 10.97 -2.25 -3.90
CA LEU A 59 11.09 -0.84 -3.55
C LEU A 59 11.80 -0.64 -2.20
N SER A 60 11.55 -1.50 -1.21
CA SER A 60 12.24 -1.42 0.09
C SER A 60 13.74 -1.66 -0.04
N GLU A 61 14.15 -2.60 -0.88
CA GLU A 61 15.56 -2.88 -1.17
C GLU A 61 16.22 -1.67 -1.85
N GLU A 62 15.62 -1.15 -2.91
CA GLU A 62 16.11 0.02 -3.64
C GLU A 62 16.21 1.27 -2.76
N LEU A 63 15.19 1.55 -1.95
CA LEU A 63 15.21 2.68 -1.02
C LEU A 63 16.22 2.47 0.12
N SER A 64 16.43 1.23 0.59
CA SER A 64 17.45 0.96 1.61
C SER A 64 18.84 1.28 1.12
N GLU A 65 19.16 0.93 -0.13
CA GLU A 65 20.44 1.22 -0.77
C GLU A 65 20.61 2.74 -0.97
N LYS A 66 19.63 3.41 -1.57
CA LYS A 66 19.71 4.85 -1.87
C LYS A 66 19.77 5.73 -0.60
N LEU A 67 19.09 5.32 0.46
CA LEU A 67 18.98 6.11 1.70
C LEU A 67 20.05 5.78 2.74
N ASP A 68 20.71 4.62 2.61
CA ASP A 68 21.66 4.07 3.62
C ASP A 68 20.99 3.85 4.99
N VAL A 69 19.72 3.43 4.98
CA VAL A 69 18.95 3.04 6.18
C VAL A 69 18.09 1.83 5.86
N PRO A 70 17.80 0.96 6.82
CA PRO A 70 16.86 -0.15 6.59
C PRO A 70 15.47 0.38 6.27
N VAL A 71 14.91 -0.06 5.15
CA VAL A 71 13.53 0.19 4.75
C VAL A 71 12.76 -1.14 4.77
N ARG A 72 11.54 -1.15 5.29
CA ARG A 72 10.71 -2.35 5.35
C ARG A 72 9.29 -2.06 4.95
N TYR A 73 8.76 -2.89 4.08
CA TYR A 73 7.33 -2.90 3.77
C TYR A 73 6.55 -3.61 4.87
N ALA A 74 5.51 -2.96 5.37
CA ALA A 74 4.57 -3.51 6.33
C ALA A 74 3.16 -3.54 5.71
N PRO A 75 2.69 -4.71 5.24
CA PRO A 75 1.37 -4.85 4.66
C PRO A 75 0.27 -4.60 5.71
N VAL A 76 -0.85 -4.08 5.25
CA VAL A 76 -2.03 -3.82 6.06
C VAL A 76 -3.25 -4.55 5.50
N SER A 77 -4.27 -4.75 6.33
CA SER A 77 -5.43 -5.58 5.98
C SER A 77 -6.47 -4.87 5.09
N ASN A 78 -6.56 -3.54 5.15
CA ASN A 78 -7.51 -2.74 4.39
C ASN A 78 -7.10 -1.26 4.35
N TYR A 79 -7.81 -0.45 3.57
CA TYR A 79 -7.53 0.98 3.37
C TYR A 79 -7.59 1.79 4.68
N ALA A 80 -8.57 1.52 5.55
CA ALA A 80 -8.68 2.21 6.84
C ALA A 80 -7.52 1.85 7.78
N ALA A 81 -7.04 0.60 7.72
CA ALA A 81 -5.87 0.16 8.47
C ALA A 81 -4.60 0.89 8.02
N ALA A 82 -4.43 1.19 6.73
CA ALA A 82 -3.32 1.99 6.23
C ALA A 82 -3.34 3.42 6.83
N VAL A 83 -4.49 4.08 6.80
CA VAL A 83 -4.67 5.42 7.40
C VAL A 83 -4.40 5.39 8.91
N SER A 84 -4.91 4.38 9.62
CA SER A 84 -4.69 4.23 11.06
C SER A 84 -3.22 3.97 11.40
N ALA A 85 -2.55 3.07 10.69
CA ALA A 85 -1.13 2.75 10.89
C ALA A 85 -0.23 3.98 10.62
N PHE A 86 -0.57 4.76 9.60
CA PHE A 86 0.10 6.04 9.33
C PHE A 86 -0.12 7.03 10.47
N ARG A 87 -1.36 7.25 10.90
CA ARG A 87 -1.70 8.15 12.01
C ARG A 87 -0.98 7.77 13.32
N THR A 88 -0.89 6.48 13.64
CA THR A 88 -0.26 6.01 14.90
C THR A 88 1.27 5.93 14.83
N GLY A 89 1.89 6.16 13.68
CA GLY A 89 3.35 6.10 13.52
C GLY A 89 3.90 4.68 13.30
N SER A 90 3.04 3.71 13.01
CA SER A 90 3.46 2.37 12.62
C SER A 90 3.96 2.32 11.16
N LEU A 91 3.57 3.30 10.34
CA LEU A 91 4.04 3.52 8.98
C LEU A 91 4.55 4.96 8.84
N ASP A 92 5.67 5.15 8.16
CA ASP A 92 6.35 6.44 7.99
C ASP A 92 6.05 7.06 6.62
N LEU A 93 6.04 6.24 5.58
CA LEU A 93 5.77 6.61 4.19
C LEU A 93 4.72 5.64 3.64
N VAL A 94 3.65 6.16 3.05
CA VAL A 94 2.55 5.30 2.56
C VAL A 94 2.10 5.72 1.18
N TRP A 95 1.91 4.73 0.32
CA TRP A 95 1.23 4.88 -0.97
C TRP A 95 -0.27 4.86 -0.76
N PHE A 96 -0.90 5.99 -0.97
CA PHE A 96 -2.33 6.20 -0.81
C PHE A 96 -3.01 6.53 -2.14
N GLY A 97 -4.30 6.23 -2.24
CA GLY A 97 -5.16 6.89 -3.22
C GLY A 97 -5.58 8.28 -2.70
N GLY A 98 -6.11 9.13 -3.58
CA GLY A 98 -6.45 10.52 -3.27
C GLY A 98 -7.24 10.69 -1.98
N LEU A 99 -8.37 9.98 -1.82
CA LEU A 99 -9.20 10.05 -0.62
C LEU A 99 -8.47 9.64 0.66
N THR A 100 -7.78 8.50 0.64
CA THR A 100 -7.07 8.00 1.84
C THR A 100 -5.86 8.85 2.19
N GLY A 101 -5.16 9.43 1.21
CA GLY A 101 -4.06 10.34 1.45
C GLY A 101 -4.53 11.66 2.09
N VAL A 102 -5.65 12.22 1.64
CA VAL A 102 -6.30 13.36 2.30
C VAL A 102 -6.69 13.01 3.73
N GLN A 103 -7.36 11.87 3.95
CA GLN A 103 -7.74 11.41 5.29
C GLN A 103 -6.52 11.22 6.21
N ALA A 104 -5.43 10.67 5.70
CA ALA A 104 -4.20 10.46 6.46
C ALA A 104 -3.55 11.80 6.87
N ARG A 105 -3.46 12.77 5.96
CA ARG A 105 -2.91 14.11 6.23
C ARG A 105 -3.76 14.90 7.21
N LEU A 106 -5.09 14.87 7.08
CA LEU A 106 -6.01 15.52 8.03
C LEU A 106 -5.89 14.97 9.46
N GLN A 107 -5.53 13.69 9.60
CA GLN A 107 -5.36 13.02 10.90
C GLN A 107 -3.91 13.05 11.42
N THR A 108 -2.96 13.57 10.64
CA THR A 108 -1.54 13.61 11.00
C THR A 108 -0.97 14.98 10.64
N PRO A 109 -1.12 15.98 11.52
CA PRO A 109 -0.58 17.33 11.27
C PRO A 109 0.90 17.31 10.93
N GLY A 110 1.29 18.03 9.86
CA GLY A 110 2.66 18.06 9.36
C GLY A 110 2.99 16.93 8.36
N ALA A 111 2.09 15.98 8.13
CA ALA A 111 2.24 15.05 7.03
C ALA A 111 2.07 15.76 5.68
N ARG A 112 2.87 15.36 4.68
CA ARG A 112 2.89 16.01 3.36
C ARG A 112 2.98 15.01 2.22
N VAL A 113 2.54 15.41 1.05
CA VAL A 113 2.72 14.69 -0.21
C VAL A 113 4.16 14.84 -0.69
N LEU A 114 4.76 13.77 -1.21
CA LEU A 114 6.12 13.81 -1.78
C LEU A 114 6.13 13.65 -3.30
N ALA A 115 5.43 12.65 -3.81
CA ALA A 115 5.51 12.26 -5.22
C ALA A 115 4.25 11.50 -5.64
N GLN A 116 3.99 11.49 -6.93
CA GLN A 116 2.97 10.67 -7.58
C GLN A 116 3.57 10.03 -8.84
N ARG A 117 2.89 9.04 -9.42
CA ARG A 117 3.24 8.56 -10.75
C ARG A 117 2.84 9.62 -11.79
N ASP A 118 3.50 9.62 -12.91
CA ASP A 118 3.14 10.49 -14.06
C ASP A 118 1.67 10.32 -14.48
N ILE A 119 1.14 9.09 -14.44
CA ILE A 119 -0.26 8.78 -14.77
C ILE A 119 -1.27 9.28 -13.72
N ASP A 120 -0.84 9.59 -12.50
CA ASP A 120 -1.77 9.97 -11.41
C ASP A 120 -2.26 11.42 -11.50
N ALA A 121 -1.58 12.25 -12.29
CA ALA A 121 -2.01 13.64 -12.55
C ALA A 121 -3.28 13.71 -13.42
N GLU A 122 -3.50 12.68 -14.26
CA GLU A 122 -4.65 12.56 -15.17
C GLU A 122 -5.23 11.13 -15.11
N PHE A 123 -5.48 10.66 -13.90
CA PHE A 123 -5.91 9.31 -13.63
C PHE A 123 -7.37 9.07 -14.02
N THR A 124 -7.70 7.83 -14.42
CA THR A 124 -9.06 7.47 -14.83
C THR A 124 -9.54 6.19 -14.15
N SER A 125 -10.85 6.10 -13.96
CA SER A 125 -11.54 4.86 -13.61
C SER A 125 -12.25 4.28 -14.82
N VAL A 126 -12.47 2.97 -14.78
CA VAL A 126 -13.34 2.28 -15.74
C VAL A 126 -14.53 1.67 -15.04
N PHE A 127 -15.69 1.73 -15.71
CA PHE A 127 -16.81 0.87 -15.43
C PHE A 127 -16.72 -0.36 -16.33
N ILE A 128 -16.78 -1.52 -15.73
CA ILE A 128 -16.78 -2.81 -16.43
C ILE A 128 -18.13 -3.50 -16.24
N ALA A 129 -18.56 -4.24 -17.23
CA ALA A 129 -19.82 -4.99 -17.16
C ALA A 129 -19.62 -6.45 -17.55
N ASN A 130 -20.36 -7.33 -16.87
CA ASN A 130 -20.52 -8.72 -17.30
C ASN A 130 -21.33 -8.78 -18.60
N GLY A 131 -20.91 -9.58 -19.56
CA GLY A 131 -21.58 -9.71 -20.85
C GLY A 131 -23.07 -10.13 -20.77
N ALA A 132 -23.43 -10.89 -19.73
CA ALA A 132 -24.82 -11.29 -19.46
C ALA A 132 -25.70 -10.12 -18.98
N SER A 133 -25.13 -8.98 -18.58
CA SER A 133 -25.89 -7.78 -18.21
C SER A 133 -26.65 -7.14 -19.38
N GLY A 134 -26.22 -7.43 -20.61
CA GLY A 134 -26.74 -6.82 -21.83
C GLY A 134 -26.29 -5.37 -22.06
N LEU A 135 -25.53 -4.78 -21.13
CA LEU A 135 -24.99 -3.43 -21.29
C LEU A 135 -23.96 -3.39 -22.42
N ARG A 136 -23.94 -2.28 -23.16
CA ARG A 136 -23.00 -2.01 -24.24
C ARG A 136 -22.08 -0.85 -23.85
N PRO A 137 -20.93 -0.69 -24.50
CA PRO A 137 -20.08 0.49 -24.25
C PRO A 137 -20.86 1.79 -24.42
N PHE A 138 -20.79 2.65 -23.40
CA PHE A 138 -21.42 3.97 -23.39
C PHE A 138 -20.59 4.95 -24.21
N THR A 139 -21.25 5.78 -24.97
CA THR A 139 -20.64 6.83 -25.80
C THR A 139 -20.64 8.19 -25.10
N SER A 140 -21.43 8.33 -24.03
CA SER A 140 -21.55 9.56 -23.24
C SER A 140 -21.90 9.26 -21.80
N ALA A 141 -21.67 10.21 -20.90
CA ALA A 141 -21.85 10.05 -19.45
C ALA A 141 -23.34 9.95 -19.04
N ASP A 142 -24.25 10.55 -19.80
CA ASP A 142 -25.69 10.47 -19.56
C ASP A 142 -26.23 9.03 -19.62
N GLN A 143 -25.56 8.14 -20.34
CA GLN A 143 -25.89 6.72 -20.38
C GLN A 143 -25.59 5.99 -19.06
N LEU A 144 -24.89 6.62 -18.11
CA LEU A 144 -24.74 6.08 -16.75
C LEU A 144 -26.10 5.83 -16.07
N VAL A 145 -27.17 6.49 -16.53
CA VAL A 145 -28.55 6.23 -16.06
C VAL A 145 -28.95 4.76 -16.24
N GLU A 146 -28.36 4.02 -17.20
CA GLU A 146 -28.60 2.59 -17.42
C GLU A 146 -28.10 1.70 -16.29
N LEU A 147 -27.30 2.27 -15.34
CA LEU A 147 -26.86 1.58 -14.14
C LEU A 147 -27.95 1.48 -13.07
N LYS A 148 -29.05 2.24 -13.17
CA LYS A 148 -30.20 2.14 -12.24
C LYS A 148 -30.78 0.73 -12.26
N GLY A 149 -31.02 0.19 -11.07
CA GLY A 149 -31.52 -1.17 -10.88
C GLY A 149 -30.49 -2.28 -11.13
N ARG A 150 -29.22 -1.95 -11.43
CA ARG A 150 -28.15 -2.93 -11.62
C ARG A 150 -27.45 -3.26 -10.30
N ARG A 151 -26.95 -4.49 -10.18
CA ARG A 151 -26.04 -4.88 -9.11
C ARG A 151 -24.64 -4.38 -9.44
N LEU A 152 -24.22 -3.31 -8.76
CA LEU A 152 -22.93 -2.68 -8.96
C LEU A 152 -22.00 -2.92 -7.76
N ALA A 153 -20.75 -3.30 -8.02
CA ALA A 153 -19.69 -3.41 -7.04
C ALA A 153 -18.69 -2.26 -7.20
N PHE A 154 -18.39 -1.57 -6.11
CA PHE A 154 -17.20 -0.74 -5.96
C PHE A 154 -16.05 -1.57 -5.38
N GLY A 155 -14.83 -1.02 -5.41
CA GLY A 155 -13.66 -1.59 -4.71
C GLY A 155 -13.78 -1.42 -3.19
N SER A 156 -12.83 -0.74 -2.56
CA SER A 156 -12.94 -0.35 -1.16
C SER A 156 -13.85 0.89 -1.00
N ALA A 157 -14.58 0.96 0.11
CA ALA A 157 -15.39 2.13 0.46
C ALA A 157 -14.58 3.44 0.57
N SER A 158 -13.26 3.35 0.81
CA SER A 158 -12.33 4.49 0.87
C SER A 158 -11.47 4.64 -0.38
N SER A 159 -11.77 3.92 -1.47
CA SER A 159 -11.06 4.07 -2.74
C SER A 159 -11.51 5.30 -3.49
N THR A 160 -10.56 6.04 -4.06
CA THR A 160 -10.84 7.16 -4.99
C THR A 160 -11.35 6.61 -6.32
N SER A 161 -10.50 5.85 -7.01
CA SER A 161 -10.80 5.30 -8.35
C SER A 161 -11.79 4.14 -8.34
N GLY A 162 -11.83 3.36 -7.26
CA GLY A 162 -12.77 2.23 -7.14
C GLY A 162 -14.12 2.59 -6.53
N ARG A 163 -14.31 3.84 -6.04
CA ARG A 163 -15.59 4.24 -5.44
C ARG A 163 -15.90 5.73 -5.56
N LEU A 164 -15.05 6.63 -5.03
CA LEU A 164 -15.42 8.05 -4.88
C LEU A 164 -15.72 8.71 -6.23
N MET A 165 -14.77 8.66 -7.17
CA MET A 165 -14.91 9.31 -8.48
C MET A 165 -15.96 8.63 -9.36
N PRO A 166 -16.02 7.28 -9.47
CA PRO A 166 -17.15 6.63 -10.13
C PRO A 166 -18.51 7.04 -9.57
N GLN A 167 -18.67 7.08 -8.25
CA GLN A 167 -19.92 7.49 -7.62
C GLN A 167 -20.23 8.98 -7.87
N PHE A 168 -19.23 9.85 -7.89
CA PHE A 168 -19.38 11.26 -8.23
C PHE A 168 -19.95 11.41 -9.65
N PHE A 169 -19.34 10.78 -10.66
CA PHE A 169 -19.82 10.87 -12.04
C PHE A 169 -21.20 10.22 -12.22
N MET A 170 -21.52 9.15 -11.49
CA MET A 170 -22.88 8.62 -11.44
C MET A 170 -23.86 9.66 -10.92
N GLY A 171 -23.50 10.34 -9.82
CA GLY A 171 -24.34 11.37 -9.20
C GLY A 171 -24.60 12.57 -10.12
N GLU A 172 -23.57 13.07 -10.82
CA GLU A 172 -23.69 14.15 -11.83
C GLU A 172 -24.64 13.76 -12.97
N ASN A 173 -24.81 12.46 -13.23
CA ASN A 173 -25.72 11.94 -14.24
C ASN A 173 -27.02 11.36 -13.64
N GLY A 174 -27.38 11.77 -12.43
CA GLY A 174 -28.66 11.46 -11.80
C GLY A 174 -28.81 10.02 -11.32
N VAL A 175 -27.68 9.31 -11.05
CA VAL A 175 -27.66 7.94 -10.48
C VAL A 175 -27.12 8.00 -9.06
N LYS A 176 -27.99 7.77 -8.10
CA LYS A 176 -27.63 7.73 -6.68
C LYS A 176 -27.38 6.29 -6.22
N PRO A 177 -26.65 6.08 -5.11
CA PRO A 177 -26.43 4.74 -4.56
C PRO A 177 -27.73 3.95 -4.34
N GLU A 178 -28.78 4.59 -3.86
CA GLU A 178 -30.09 3.99 -3.61
C GLU A 178 -30.86 3.57 -4.88
N ASP A 179 -30.47 4.07 -6.06
CA ASP A 179 -31.04 3.67 -7.34
C ASP A 179 -30.51 2.30 -7.81
N LEU A 180 -29.47 1.77 -7.17
CA LEU A 180 -28.88 0.48 -7.51
C LEU A 180 -29.69 -0.70 -6.96
N ALA A 181 -29.55 -1.88 -7.54
CA ALA A 181 -30.22 -3.08 -7.06
C ALA A 181 -29.85 -3.37 -5.59
N GLY A 182 -30.84 -3.73 -4.79
CA GLY A 182 -30.64 -3.97 -3.35
C GLY A 182 -30.54 -2.71 -2.49
N GLY A 183 -30.76 -1.53 -3.08
CA GLY A 183 -30.75 -0.25 -2.36
C GLY A 183 -29.36 0.31 -2.10
N GLY A 184 -28.34 -0.21 -2.81
CA GLY A 184 -26.98 0.32 -2.72
C GLY A 184 -25.94 -0.55 -3.41
N PRO A 185 -24.69 -0.03 -3.57
CA PRO A 185 -23.59 -0.78 -4.16
C PRO A 185 -23.04 -1.84 -3.20
N GLY A 186 -22.46 -2.90 -3.75
CA GLY A 186 -21.59 -3.77 -2.99
C GLY A 186 -20.14 -3.23 -2.96
N PHE A 187 -19.33 -3.82 -2.08
CA PHE A 187 -17.90 -3.49 -1.96
C PHE A 187 -17.07 -4.77 -2.01
N SER A 188 -16.17 -4.85 -2.98
CA SER A 188 -15.31 -6.03 -3.21
C SER A 188 -14.02 -6.00 -2.39
N GLY A 189 -13.60 -4.80 -1.93
CA GLY A 189 -12.41 -4.58 -1.12
C GLY A 189 -11.16 -4.17 -1.91
N SER A 190 -10.96 -4.65 -3.15
CA SER A 190 -9.83 -4.30 -4.02
C SER A 190 -10.23 -4.26 -5.50
N HIS A 191 -9.35 -3.75 -6.36
CA HIS A 191 -9.62 -3.67 -7.79
C HIS A 191 -9.65 -5.05 -8.46
N ASP A 192 -8.74 -5.95 -8.11
CA ASP A 192 -8.75 -7.33 -8.62
C ASP A 192 -10.02 -8.08 -8.19
N ALA A 193 -10.45 -7.88 -6.95
CA ALA A 193 -11.70 -8.46 -6.47
C ALA A 193 -12.93 -7.90 -7.22
N THR A 194 -12.92 -6.60 -7.60
CA THR A 194 -13.99 -6.03 -8.44
C THR A 194 -14.06 -6.74 -9.79
N ILE A 195 -12.92 -6.96 -10.44
CA ILE A 195 -12.88 -7.73 -11.71
C ILE A 195 -13.47 -9.13 -11.48
N ALA A 196 -13.04 -9.82 -10.45
CA ALA A 196 -13.44 -11.19 -10.17
C ALA A 196 -14.97 -11.33 -9.93
N VAL A 197 -15.58 -10.43 -9.14
CA VAL A 197 -17.02 -10.49 -8.85
C VAL A 197 -17.88 -10.13 -10.05
N VAL A 198 -17.39 -9.27 -10.97
CA VAL A 198 -18.07 -8.97 -12.23
C VAL A 198 -17.90 -10.13 -13.21
N GLN A 199 -16.69 -10.67 -13.34
CA GLN A 199 -16.42 -11.79 -14.24
C GLN A 199 -17.19 -13.07 -13.86
N SER A 200 -17.40 -13.31 -12.57
CA SER A 200 -18.22 -14.43 -12.10
C SER A 200 -19.73 -14.21 -12.28
N GLY A 201 -20.20 -13.00 -12.58
CA GLY A 201 -21.60 -12.64 -12.69
C GLY A 201 -22.27 -12.39 -11.32
N ALA A 202 -21.52 -12.40 -10.21
CA ALA A 202 -22.05 -12.02 -8.90
C ALA A 202 -22.55 -10.56 -8.89
N TYR A 203 -21.85 -9.70 -9.65
CA TYR A 203 -22.27 -8.34 -9.95
C TYR A 203 -22.36 -8.15 -11.46
N GLU A 204 -23.32 -7.31 -11.89
CA GLU A 204 -23.50 -6.99 -13.31
C GLU A 204 -22.49 -5.94 -13.78
N VAL A 205 -22.11 -5.02 -12.88
CA VAL A 205 -21.23 -3.90 -13.15
C VAL A 205 -20.22 -3.76 -12.00
N GLY A 206 -19.04 -3.26 -12.32
CA GLY A 206 -18.03 -2.86 -11.34
C GLY A 206 -17.33 -1.59 -11.76
N ALA A 207 -16.78 -0.86 -10.79
CA ALA A 207 -15.94 0.29 -11.06
C ALA A 207 -14.57 0.14 -10.39
N LEU A 208 -13.51 0.42 -11.13
CA LEU A 208 -12.14 0.23 -10.66
C LEU A 208 -11.14 1.14 -11.36
N ASN A 209 -9.93 1.13 -10.86
CA ASN A 209 -8.73 1.73 -11.40
C ASN A 209 -8.43 1.19 -12.80
N GLU A 210 -8.27 2.08 -13.79
CA GLU A 210 -8.02 1.68 -15.17
C GLU A 210 -6.65 1.02 -15.36
N GLN A 211 -5.62 1.45 -14.66
CA GLN A 211 -4.29 0.85 -14.77
C GLN A 211 -4.33 -0.62 -14.30
N VAL A 212 -5.03 -0.91 -13.18
CA VAL A 212 -5.21 -2.29 -12.71
C VAL A 212 -6.01 -3.12 -13.69
N TRP A 213 -7.05 -2.55 -14.30
CA TRP A 213 -7.78 -3.21 -15.38
C TRP A 213 -6.86 -3.61 -16.53
N ARG A 214 -6.05 -2.66 -17.02
CA ARG A 214 -5.11 -2.91 -18.14
C ARG A 214 -4.07 -3.97 -17.78
N SER A 215 -3.51 -3.92 -16.57
CA SER A 215 -2.56 -4.92 -16.09
C SER A 215 -3.20 -6.32 -16.05
N ASN A 216 -4.43 -6.45 -15.53
CA ASN A 216 -5.11 -7.75 -15.49
C ASN A 216 -5.48 -8.29 -16.89
N VAL A 217 -5.76 -7.41 -17.84
CA VAL A 217 -5.96 -7.80 -19.26
C VAL A 217 -4.64 -8.28 -19.87
N ALA A 218 -3.54 -7.57 -19.64
CA ALA A 218 -2.21 -7.94 -20.13
C ALA A 218 -1.71 -9.26 -19.52
N ASP A 219 -2.03 -9.49 -18.25
CA ASP A 219 -1.71 -10.73 -17.52
C ASP A 219 -2.67 -11.91 -17.85
N GLU A 220 -3.57 -11.74 -18.82
CA GLU A 220 -4.59 -12.73 -19.22
C GLU A 220 -5.53 -13.19 -18.08
N ARG A 221 -5.70 -12.36 -17.05
CA ARG A 221 -6.58 -12.64 -15.90
C ARG A 221 -8.04 -12.25 -16.15
N VAL A 222 -8.29 -11.50 -17.23
CA VAL A 222 -9.62 -11.10 -17.66
C VAL A 222 -10.04 -11.94 -18.87
N ASP A 223 -11.20 -12.56 -18.79
CA ASP A 223 -11.85 -13.20 -19.93
C ASP A 223 -12.65 -12.16 -20.71
N PRO A 224 -12.19 -11.72 -21.89
CA PRO A 224 -12.86 -10.68 -22.70
C PRO A 224 -14.23 -11.13 -23.23
N GLY A 225 -14.51 -12.43 -23.24
CA GLY A 225 -15.82 -12.97 -23.56
C GLY A 225 -16.85 -12.79 -22.44
N LYS A 226 -16.37 -12.53 -21.20
CA LYS A 226 -17.24 -12.37 -20.02
C LYS A 226 -17.34 -10.94 -19.52
N VAL A 227 -16.29 -10.14 -19.66
CA VAL A 227 -16.22 -8.79 -19.09
C VAL A 227 -15.65 -7.82 -20.10
N SER A 228 -16.26 -6.65 -20.18
CA SER A 228 -15.78 -5.56 -21.01
C SER A 228 -15.92 -4.21 -20.32
N VAL A 229 -15.09 -3.24 -20.72
CA VAL A 229 -15.25 -1.84 -20.31
C VAL A 229 -16.49 -1.26 -20.99
N ILE A 230 -17.37 -0.66 -20.20
CA ILE A 230 -18.55 0.03 -20.70
C ILE A 230 -18.41 1.55 -20.67
N TRP A 231 -17.60 2.10 -19.76
CA TRP A 231 -17.36 3.54 -19.69
C TRP A 231 -16.04 3.87 -18.97
N ARG A 232 -15.43 5.00 -19.34
CA ARG A 232 -14.24 5.56 -18.70
C ARG A 232 -14.57 6.95 -18.19
N THR A 233 -14.14 7.27 -16.96
CA THR A 233 -14.33 8.60 -16.39
C THR A 233 -13.49 9.66 -17.10
N PRO A 234 -13.87 10.94 -17.03
CA PRO A 234 -12.91 12.02 -17.18
C PRO A 234 -11.72 11.88 -16.24
N PRO A 235 -10.56 12.49 -16.54
CA PRO A 235 -9.37 12.42 -15.70
C PRO A 235 -9.53 13.19 -14.39
N TYR A 236 -8.79 12.74 -13.38
CA TYR A 236 -8.69 13.37 -12.04
C TYR A 236 -7.36 12.96 -11.40
N VAL A 237 -6.96 13.61 -10.31
CA VAL A 237 -5.73 13.28 -9.57
C VAL A 237 -6.02 12.15 -8.56
N ASP A 238 -5.17 11.12 -8.50
CA ASP A 238 -5.40 9.99 -7.58
C ASP A 238 -4.19 9.65 -6.70
N TYR A 239 -3.40 8.64 -7.03
CA TYR A 239 -2.42 8.06 -6.10
C TYR A 239 -1.22 8.97 -5.82
N HIS A 240 -0.70 8.88 -4.58
CA HIS A 240 0.49 9.62 -4.18
C HIS A 240 1.15 9.04 -2.93
N TRP A 241 2.43 9.35 -2.78
CA TRP A 241 3.20 9.08 -1.58
C TRP A 241 2.96 10.16 -0.54
N VAL A 242 2.58 9.76 0.67
CA VAL A 242 2.46 10.64 1.84
C VAL A 242 3.48 10.24 2.90
N VAL A 243 4.22 11.23 3.40
CA VAL A 243 5.23 11.07 4.44
C VAL A 243 4.78 11.70 5.74
N ARG A 244 5.12 11.07 6.86
CA ARG A 244 4.91 11.60 8.20
C ARG A 244 5.93 12.70 8.53
N PRO A 245 5.59 13.64 9.43
CA PRO A 245 6.59 14.53 10.05
C PRO A 245 7.55 13.75 10.95
N GLY A 246 8.69 14.37 11.27
CA GLY A 246 9.65 13.85 12.23
C GLY A 246 10.64 12.84 11.68
N LEU A 247 10.76 12.71 10.33
CA LEU A 247 11.77 11.82 9.75
C LEU A 247 13.16 12.40 9.85
N ASP A 248 13.30 13.70 9.67
CA ASP A 248 14.60 14.38 9.74
C ASP A 248 15.20 14.28 11.17
N GLU A 249 14.37 14.33 12.21
CA GLU A 249 14.80 14.12 13.60
C GLU A 249 15.23 12.68 13.87
N ARG A 250 14.66 11.70 13.16
CA ARG A 250 14.96 10.27 13.33
C ARG A 250 16.14 9.78 12.51
N PHE A 251 16.30 10.29 11.32
CA PHE A 251 17.26 9.79 10.32
C PHE A 251 18.36 10.81 9.95
N GLY A 252 18.26 12.06 10.43
CA GLY A 252 19.20 13.15 10.16
C GLY A 252 18.62 14.22 9.25
N ASP A 253 19.19 15.43 9.36
CA ASP A 253 18.75 16.61 8.64
C ASP A 253 18.70 16.37 7.11
N GLY A 254 17.59 16.77 6.49
CA GLY A 254 17.39 16.63 5.04
C GLY A 254 16.98 15.23 4.58
N PHE A 255 16.76 14.29 5.49
CA PHE A 255 16.38 12.91 5.13
C PHE A 255 15.07 12.86 4.29
N THR A 256 14.09 13.67 4.64
CA THR A 256 12.82 13.71 3.89
C THR A 256 13.01 14.16 2.44
N ASN A 257 13.93 15.09 2.20
CA ASN A 257 14.26 15.51 0.84
C ASN A 257 15.06 14.43 0.09
N LYS A 258 15.99 13.74 0.78
CA LYS A 258 16.70 12.59 0.21
C LYS A 258 15.73 11.48 -0.18
N LEU A 259 14.72 11.19 0.65
CA LEU A 259 13.67 10.23 0.36
C LEU A 259 12.84 10.64 -0.86
N GLN A 260 12.44 11.91 -0.96
CA GLN A 260 11.75 12.43 -2.14
C GLN A 260 12.58 12.25 -3.40
N SER A 261 13.87 12.65 -3.37
CA SER A 261 14.78 12.47 -4.50
C SER A 261 14.91 10.99 -4.87
N ALA A 262 15.05 10.08 -3.89
CA ALA A 262 15.15 8.65 -4.14
C ALA A 262 13.93 8.07 -4.87
N LEU A 263 12.73 8.60 -4.60
CA LEU A 263 11.50 8.23 -5.33
C LEU A 263 11.49 8.80 -6.75
N LEU A 264 11.86 10.08 -6.92
CA LEU A 264 11.85 10.77 -8.21
C LEU A 264 12.93 10.26 -9.15
N ASP A 265 14.07 9.76 -8.63
CA ASP A 265 15.20 9.23 -9.36
C ASP A 265 15.07 7.72 -9.67
N LEU A 266 13.89 7.13 -9.46
CA LEU A 266 13.61 5.78 -9.94
C LEU A 266 13.58 5.79 -11.46
N SER A 267 14.41 4.95 -12.08
CA SER A 267 14.61 4.89 -13.52
C SER A 267 14.59 3.46 -14.02
N ALA A 268 14.09 3.27 -15.23
CA ALA A 268 14.13 1.99 -15.93
C ALA A 268 15.54 1.58 -16.38
N ASP A 269 16.54 2.41 -16.15
CA ASP A 269 17.94 2.10 -16.47
C ASP A 269 18.57 1.08 -15.51
N THR A 270 17.95 0.83 -14.36
CA THR A 270 18.34 -0.20 -13.39
C THR A 270 17.33 -1.33 -13.35
N GLU A 271 17.76 -2.55 -13.03
CA GLU A 271 16.87 -3.72 -12.96
C GLU A 271 15.75 -3.53 -11.93
N ASN A 272 16.09 -3.07 -10.72
CA ASN A 272 15.09 -2.78 -9.69
C ASN A 272 14.15 -1.65 -10.11
N GLY A 273 14.70 -0.56 -10.65
CA GLY A 273 13.91 0.59 -11.09
C GLY A 273 12.93 0.22 -12.21
N ALA A 274 13.37 -0.56 -13.20
CA ALA A 274 12.51 -1.08 -14.26
C ALA A 274 11.38 -1.94 -13.69
N THR A 275 11.70 -2.88 -12.79
CA THR A 275 10.71 -3.74 -12.12
C THR A 275 9.72 -2.92 -11.30
N ILE A 276 10.19 -1.94 -10.53
CA ILE A 276 9.33 -1.07 -9.71
C ILE A 276 8.37 -0.29 -10.59
N LEU A 277 8.88 0.39 -11.63
CA LEU A 277 8.05 1.21 -12.52
C LEU A 277 7.03 0.38 -13.30
N GLU A 278 7.42 -0.81 -13.79
CA GLU A 278 6.51 -1.75 -14.43
C GLU A 278 5.36 -2.16 -13.49
N LEU A 279 5.68 -2.55 -12.25
CA LEU A 279 4.69 -2.99 -11.26
C LEU A 279 3.77 -1.86 -10.82
N PHE A 280 4.27 -0.61 -10.77
CA PHE A 280 3.45 0.59 -10.58
C PHE A 280 2.64 0.96 -11.82
N GLY A 281 3.00 0.48 -13.01
CA GLY A 281 2.42 0.86 -14.28
C GLY A 281 2.67 2.33 -14.62
N ALA A 282 3.88 2.82 -14.37
CA ALA A 282 4.33 4.19 -14.54
C ALA A 282 5.60 4.24 -15.41
N GLU A 283 5.84 5.35 -16.07
CA GLU A 283 7.13 5.61 -16.72
C GLU A 283 8.11 6.24 -15.72
N ARG A 284 7.60 7.04 -14.79
CA ARG A 284 8.38 7.72 -13.75
C ARG A 284 7.52 8.21 -12.60
N PHE A 285 8.18 8.60 -11.50
CA PHE A 285 7.56 9.43 -10.48
C PHE A 285 7.80 10.92 -10.77
N ILE A 286 6.82 11.75 -10.43
CA ILE A 286 6.87 13.21 -10.55
C ILE A 286 6.58 13.85 -9.20
N PRO A 287 7.08 15.07 -8.92
CA PRO A 287 6.72 15.81 -7.72
C PRO A 287 5.20 16.01 -7.63
N ALA A 288 4.66 15.90 -6.43
CA ALA A 288 3.28 16.21 -6.12
C ALA A 288 3.20 17.08 -4.88
N LYS A 289 2.12 17.86 -4.75
CA LYS A 289 1.91 18.82 -3.66
C LYS A 289 0.59 18.55 -2.96
N ASP A 290 0.49 19.05 -1.74
CA ASP A 290 -0.73 18.95 -0.93
C ASP A 290 -1.94 19.61 -1.61
N GLU A 291 -1.70 20.70 -2.34
CA GLU A 291 -2.72 21.48 -3.06
C GLU A 291 -3.34 20.70 -4.23
N ASP A 292 -2.62 19.74 -4.81
CA ASP A 292 -3.13 18.91 -5.91
C ASP A 292 -4.30 18.01 -5.45
N TYR A 293 -4.44 17.81 -4.12
CA TYR A 293 -5.43 16.94 -3.47
C TYR A 293 -6.39 17.73 -2.58
N THR A 294 -6.59 19.00 -2.81
CA THR A 294 -7.64 19.81 -2.18
C THR A 294 -8.90 19.77 -3.03
N MET A 295 -10.04 19.46 -2.38
CA MET A 295 -11.37 19.60 -3.01
C MET A 295 -11.91 21.00 -2.80
#